data_4b1052f6aedbc66a532f6c394d225aa0
#
_entry.id   4b1052f6aedbc66a532f6c394d225aa0
#
_cell.length_a   1.000
_cell.length_b   1.000
_cell.length_c   1.000
_cell.angle_alpha   90.00
_cell.angle_beta   90.00
_cell.angle_gamma   90.00
#
_symmetry.space_group_name_H-M   'P 1'
#
loop_
_entity.id
_entity.type
_entity.pdbx_description
1 polymer ?
#
loop_
_entity_poly.entity_id
_entity_poly.type
_entity_poly.pdbx_seq_one_letter_code
_entity_poly.pdbx_strand_id
1 'polypeptide(L)'
;EAGLSIDLLVIDYIQIMGTEKGVDRNMLYLKGEHLSVGLRAIAQKYNLACLTATQIAKEKYGANDIQLNDMPESKAIADTADMVWAIILTPLMKMEGTYHLKPVKLRDCSTDYDRIGFQFNKKTLKVHTDHYIESQL
;
A
#
# COMPACT_ATOMS: atom_id res chain seq x y z
N GLU A 1 5.07 21.89 -25.98
CA GLU A 1 4.95 21.22 -24.66
C GLU A 1 3.53 21.48 -24.17
N ALA A 2 2.71 20.42 -24.03
CA ALA A 2 1.41 20.55 -23.40
C ALA A 2 1.68 20.85 -21.91
N GLY A 3 1.20 21.99 -21.41
CA GLY A 3 1.39 22.44 -20.03
C GLY A 3 0.56 21.63 -19.03
N LEU A 4 0.75 20.29 -19.03
CA LEU A 4 0.13 19.37 -18.09
C LEU A 4 0.96 19.32 -16.81
N SER A 5 0.33 19.61 -15.69
CA SER A 5 0.86 19.35 -14.36
C SER A 5 0.33 17.98 -13.87
N ILE A 6 1.22 17.16 -13.35
CA ILE A 6 0.88 15.86 -12.76
C ILE A 6 1.02 16.01 -11.26
N ASP A 7 -0.05 15.79 -10.52
CA ASP A 7 -0.06 15.87 -9.05
C ASP A 7 0.04 14.50 -8.38
N LEU A 8 -0.38 13.44 -9.09
CA LEU A 8 -0.39 12.07 -8.58
C LEU A 8 0.10 11.08 -9.63
N LEU A 9 1.05 10.25 -9.25
CA LEU A 9 1.51 9.08 -9.99
C LEU A 9 0.99 7.81 -9.31
N VAL A 10 0.21 7.00 -10.02
CA VAL A 10 -0.29 5.71 -9.53
C VAL A 10 0.41 4.57 -10.26
N ILE A 11 0.95 3.62 -9.51
CA ILE A 11 1.67 2.45 -10.03
C ILE A 11 1.02 1.18 -9.50
N ASP A 12 0.44 0.38 -10.36
CA ASP A 12 -0.15 -0.91 -10.03
C ASP A 12 0.69 -2.04 -10.67
N TYR A 13 1.58 -2.65 -9.94
CA TYR A 13 2.13 -2.39 -8.61
C TYR A 13 3.66 -2.47 -8.66
N ILE A 14 4.35 -2.02 -7.62
CA ILE A 14 5.80 -1.79 -7.64
C ILE A 14 6.63 -3.04 -7.96
N GLN A 15 6.24 -4.24 -7.50
CA GLN A 15 7.06 -5.45 -7.69
C GLN A 15 7.15 -5.92 -9.15
N ILE A 16 6.19 -5.56 -10.03
CA ILE A 16 6.25 -5.91 -11.46
C ILE A 16 7.12 -4.96 -12.27
N MET A 17 7.54 -3.84 -11.69
CA MET A 17 8.45 -2.92 -12.35
C MET A 17 9.80 -3.58 -12.61
N GLY A 18 10.39 -3.26 -13.75
CA GLY A 18 11.78 -3.63 -14.08
C GLY A 18 12.77 -2.82 -13.25
N THR A 19 13.95 -3.38 -13.04
CA THR A 19 15.11 -2.67 -12.49
C THR A 19 16.10 -2.35 -13.59
N GLU A 20 16.97 -1.37 -13.35
CA GLU A 20 18.09 -1.09 -14.24
C GLU A 20 19.05 -2.30 -14.37
N LYS A 21 19.88 -2.28 -15.44
CA LYS A 21 20.90 -3.32 -15.64
C LYS A 21 21.87 -3.32 -14.47
N GLY A 22 22.08 -4.50 -13.86
CA GLY A 22 23.04 -4.67 -12.75
C GLY A 22 22.42 -4.98 -11.39
N VAL A 23 21.10 -4.84 -11.23
CA VAL A 23 20.41 -5.29 -10.01
C VAL A 23 20.05 -6.78 -10.17
N ASP A 24 20.53 -7.62 -9.26
CA ASP A 24 20.22 -9.04 -9.26
C ASP A 24 18.69 -9.23 -9.03
N ARG A 25 18.04 -9.80 -10.04
CA ARG A 25 16.59 -10.05 -10.01
C ARG A 25 16.17 -11.07 -8.96
N ASN A 26 17.11 -11.85 -8.44
CA ASN A 26 16.84 -12.84 -7.38
C ASN A 26 16.86 -12.23 -5.97
N MET A 27 17.37 -11.00 -5.83
CA MET A 27 17.36 -10.29 -4.55
C MET A 27 16.14 -9.36 -4.46
N LEU A 28 14.97 -9.90 -4.17
CA LEU A 28 13.69 -9.16 -4.12
C LEU A 28 13.73 -7.97 -3.15
N TYR A 29 14.45 -8.09 -2.03
CA TYR A 29 14.63 -6.99 -1.08
C TYR A 29 15.39 -5.81 -1.72
N LEU A 30 16.55 -6.05 -2.33
CA LEU A 30 17.34 -5.00 -3.00
C LEU A 30 16.60 -4.38 -4.17
N LYS A 31 15.83 -5.19 -4.90
CA LYS A 31 14.94 -4.69 -5.95
C LYS A 31 13.89 -3.73 -5.37
N GLY A 32 13.23 -4.11 -4.28
CA GLY A 32 12.23 -3.29 -3.60
C GLY A 32 12.80 -1.95 -3.12
N GLU A 33 14.00 -1.99 -2.51
CA GLU A 33 14.71 -0.81 -2.07
C GLU A 33 15.03 0.14 -3.23
N HIS A 34 15.67 -0.38 -4.29
CA HIS A 34 16.05 0.41 -5.46
C HIS A 34 14.83 1.10 -6.11
N LEU A 35 13.74 0.35 -6.30
CA LEU A 35 12.51 0.89 -6.89
C LEU A 35 11.86 1.95 -6.01
N SER A 36 11.75 1.70 -4.70
CA SER A 36 11.09 2.64 -3.78
C SER A 36 11.87 3.93 -3.62
N VAL A 37 13.20 3.86 -3.55
CA VAL A 37 14.08 5.05 -3.52
C VAL A 37 13.96 5.83 -4.83
N GLY A 38 13.94 5.14 -5.98
CA GLY A 38 13.75 5.76 -7.29
C GLY A 38 12.41 6.48 -7.41
N LEU A 39 11.32 5.86 -6.95
CA LEU A 39 9.98 6.49 -6.95
C LEU A 39 9.93 7.71 -6.03
N ARG A 40 10.55 7.64 -4.84
CA ARG A 40 10.66 8.78 -3.95
C ARG A 40 11.42 9.94 -4.60
N ALA A 41 12.51 9.64 -5.30
CA ALA A 41 13.27 10.67 -6.03
C ALA A 41 12.43 11.33 -7.13
N ILE A 42 11.61 10.56 -7.87
CA ILE A 42 10.67 11.08 -8.87
C ILE A 42 9.62 11.98 -8.20
N ALA A 43 9.00 11.51 -7.11
CA ALA A 43 7.99 12.28 -6.38
C ALA A 43 8.54 13.64 -5.92
N GLN A 44 9.75 13.65 -5.35
CA GLN A 44 10.42 14.87 -4.91
C GLN A 44 10.82 15.79 -6.08
N LYS A 45 11.40 15.21 -7.14
CA LYS A 45 11.87 15.97 -8.30
C LYS A 45 10.74 16.71 -9.02
N TYR A 46 9.59 16.07 -9.13
CA TYR A 46 8.43 16.61 -9.87
C TYR A 46 7.35 17.18 -8.95
N ASN A 47 7.58 17.19 -7.64
CA ASN A 47 6.64 17.68 -6.62
C ASN A 47 5.25 17.05 -6.78
N LEU A 48 5.20 15.71 -6.85
CA LEU A 48 3.97 14.94 -7.00
C LEU A 48 3.82 13.91 -5.89
N ALA A 49 2.59 13.47 -5.61
CA ALA A 49 2.33 12.32 -4.78
C ALA A 49 2.57 11.02 -5.59
N CYS A 50 3.04 9.97 -4.92
CA CYS A 50 3.20 8.65 -5.52
C CYS A 50 2.42 7.62 -4.72
N LEU A 51 1.53 6.88 -5.39
CA LEU A 51 0.75 5.79 -4.81
C LEU A 51 1.10 4.48 -5.49
N THR A 52 1.42 3.46 -4.72
CA THR A 52 1.64 2.11 -5.23
C THR A 52 1.09 1.06 -4.29
N ALA A 53 0.98 -0.17 -4.76
CA ALA A 53 0.62 -1.32 -3.96
C ALA A 53 1.79 -2.29 -3.85
N THR A 54 1.75 -3.14 -2.82
CA THR A 54 2.68 -4.25 -2.62
C THR A 54 1.95 -5.42 -1.99
N GLN A 55 2.48 -6.63 -2.14
CA GLN A 55 1.90 -7.83 -1.56
C GLN A 55 2.50 -8.11 -0.18
N ILE A 56 1.68 -8.65 0.72
CA ILE A 56 2.13 -9.21 2.00
C ILE A 56 2.57 -10.66 1.83
N ALA A 57 3.22 -11.22 2.84
CA ALA A 57 3.55 -12.64 2.90
C ALA A 57 2.30 -13.52 2.77
N LYS A 58 2.38 -14.62 2.01
CA LYS A 58 1.24 -15.50 1.72
C LYS A 58 0.61 -16.08 2.99
N GLU A 59 1.42 -16.33 4.00
CA GLU A 59 1.02 -16.86 5.31
C GLU A 59 0.09 -15.91 6.07
N LYS A 60 0.06 -14.65 5.66
CA LYS A 60 -0.79 -13.60 6.25
C LYS A 60 -2.08 -13.33 5.46
N TYR A 61 -2.31 -14.05 4.37
CA TYR A 61 -3.56 -13.90 3.63
C TYR A 61 -4.75 -14.36 4.47
N GLY A 62 -5.75 -13.49 4.59
CA GLY A 62 -6.94 -13.73 5.41
C GLY A 62 -6.75 -13.50 6.91
N ALA A 63 -5.60 -12.98 7.36
CA ALA A 63 -5.38 -12.60 8.74
C ALA A 63 -6.33 -11.47 9.17
N ASN A 64 -6.70 -11.48 10.46
CA ASN A 64 -7.54 -10.44 11.06
C ASN A 64 -6.79 -9.13 11.31
N ASP A 65 -5.46 -9.19 11.31
CA ASP A 65 -4.59 -8.05 11.51
C ASP A 65 -3.30 -8.19 10.70
N ILE A 66 -2.74 -7.05 10.30
CA ILE A 66 -1.52 -6.94 9.51
C ILE A 66 -0.63 -5.87 10.14
N GLN A 67 0.65 -6.20 10.31
CA GLN A 67 1.68 -5.34 10.84
C GLN A 67 2.78 -5.10 9.79
N LEU A 68 3.62 -4.10 10.02
CA LEU A 68 4.73 -3.76 9.13
C LEU A 68 5.69 -4.95 8.91
N ASN A 69 5.89 -5.77 9.97
CA ASN A 69 6.75 -6.94 9.93
C ASN A 69 6.18 -8.11 9.10
N ASP A 70 4.91 -8.06 8.72
CA ASP A 70 4.27 -9.06 7.88
C ASP A 70 4.58 -8.86 6.37
N MET A 71 5.46 -7.92 6.05
CA MET A 71 5.88 -7.57 4.70
C MET A 71 7.40 -7.79 4.49
N PRO A 72 7.95 -9.00 4.68
CA PRO A 72 9.40 -9.22 4.68
C PRO A 72 10.05 -8.86 3.33
N GLU A 73 9.44 -9.21 2.21
CA GLU A 73 9.95 -8.90 0.87
C GLU A 73 9.71 -7.43 0.48
N SER A 74 8.76 -6.78 1.13
CA SER A 74 8.36 -5.40 0.87
C SER A 74 8.79 -4.43 1.96
N LYS A 75 9.59 -4.88 2.94
CA LYS A 75 10.02 -4.06 4.08
C LYS A 75 10.73 -2.79 3.61
N ALA A 76 11.64 -2.90 2.67
CA ALA A 76 12.37 -1.73 2.13
C ALA A 76 11.42 -0.72 1.47
N ILE A 77 10.34 -1.19 0.80
CA ILE A 77 9.31 -0.34 0.22
C ILE A 77 8.55 0.38 1.34
N ALA A 78 8.15 -0.36 2.37
CA ALA A 78 7.43 0.18 3.51
C ALA A 78 8.29 1.16 4.33
N ASP A 79 9.58 0.90 4.49
CA ASP A 79 10.51 1.78 5.19
C ASP A 79 10.69 3.12 4.46
N THR A 80 10.67 3.11 3.13
CA THR A 80 10.79 4.31 2.28
C THR A 80 9.49 5.12 2.23
N ALA A 81 8.32 4.48 2.28
CA ALA A 81 7.02 5.14 2.17
C ALA A 81 6.74 6.07 3.37
N ASP A 82 6.04 7.17 3.12
CA ASP A 82 5.58 8.08 4.18
C ASP A 82 4.32 7.55 4.85
N MET A 83 3.46 6.84 4.11
CA MET A 83 2.27 6.19 4.62
C MET A 83 2.20 4.76 4.09
N VAL A 84 1.81 3.82 4.96
CA VAL A 84 1.52 2.43 4.60
C VAL A 84 0.16 2.06 5.14
N TRP A 85 -0.72 1.61 4.27
CA TRP A 85 -2.05 1.15 4.61
C TRP A 85 -2.19 -0.33 4.24
N ALA A 86 -2.70 -1.13 5.17
CA ALA A 86 -3.00 -2.54 4.92
C ALA A 86 -4.47 -2.72 4.57
N ILE A 87 -4.74 -3.49 3.51
CA ILE A 87 -6.08 -3.97 3.20
C ILE A 87 -6.27 -5.32 3.91
N ILE A 88 -7.18 -5.35 4.88
CA ILE A 88 -7.53 -6.54 5.64
C ILE A 88 -8.79 -7.15 5.02
N LEU A 89 -8.68 -8.38 4.56
CA LEU A 89 -9.74 -9.13 3.92
C LEU A 89 -9.76 -10.57 4.44
N THR A 90 -10.55 -10.83 5.46
CA THR A 90 -10.75 -12.19 5.99
C THR A 90 -11.70 -12.99 5.09
N PRO A 91 -11.75 -14.34 5.23
CA PRO A 91 -12.73 -15.16 4.53
C PRO A 91 -14.18 -14.71 4.77
N LEU A 92 -14.54 -14.32 6.00
CA LEU A 92 -15.86 -13.81 6.34
C LEU A 92 -16.16 -12.50 5.63
N MET A 93 -15.26 -11.52 5.72
CA MET A 93 -15.38 -10.23 5.03
C MET A 93 -15.55 -10.41 3.51
N LYS A 94 -14.80 -11.37 2.94
CA LYS A 94 -14.93 -11.69 1.52
C LYS A 94 -16.32 -12.20 1.15
N MET A 95 -16.94 -12.98 2.04
CA MET A 95 -18.33 -13.45 1.85
C MET A 95 -19.32 -12.29 1.93
N GLU A 96 -19.18 -11.43 2.92
CA GLU A 96 -20.04 -10.28 3.19
C GLU A 96 -19.84 -9.13 2.19
N GLY A 97 -18.73 -9.10 1.47
CA GLY A 97 -18.38 -8.01 0.56
C GLY A 97 -17.86 -6.79 1.30
N THR A 98 -17.21 -7.01 2.43
CA THR A 98 -16.58 -5.96 3.25
C THR A 98 -15.06 -6.11 3.23
N TYR A 99 -14.34 -5.07 3.61
CA TYR A 99 -12.91 -5.09 3.93
C TYR A 99 -12.56 -3.90 4.83
N HIS A 100 -11.41 -3.99 5.49
CA HIS A 100 -10.90 -2.89 6.31
C HIS A 100 -9.61 -2.33 5.70
N LEU A 101 -9.43 -1.03 5.84
CA LEU A 101 -8.19 -0.33 5.58
C LEU A 101 -7.59 0.10 6.91
N LYS A 102 -6.39 -0.39 7.23
CA LYS A 102 -5.69 -0.12 8.48
C LYS A 102 -4.42 0.70 8.22
N PRO A 103 -4.18 1.83 8.92
CA PRO A 103 -2.90 2.50 8.89
C PRO A 103 -1.86 1.64 9.61
N VAL A 104 -0.77 1.29 8.92
CA VAL A 104 0.32 0.48 9.47
C VAL A 104 1.55 1.34 9.76
N LYS A 105 1.72 2.39 8.96
CA LYS A 105 2.75 3.41 9.13
C LYS A 105 2.21 4.76 8.68
N LEU A 106 2.39 5.75 9.51
CA LEU A 106 2.12 7.16 9.21
C LEU A 106 3.34 7.97 9.65
N ARG A 107 3.96 8.70 8.72
CA ARG A 107 5.06 9.62 9.04
C ARG A 107 4.45 11.01 9.25
N ASP A 108 4.84 11.66 10.33
CA ASP A 108 4.45 13.03 10.66
C ASP A 108 2.93 13.28 10.78
N CYS A 109 2.14 12.21 10.94
CA CYS A 109 0.71 12.30 11.22
C CYS A 109 0.25 11.16 12.12
N SER A 110 -0.91 11.34 12.73
CA SER A 110 -1.62 10.33 13.52
C SER A 110 -3.06 10.20 13.02
N THR A 111 -3.73 9.16 13.42
CA THR A 111 -5.16 8.97 13.19
C THR A 111 -5.81 8.48 14.47
N ASP A 112 -7.03 8.94 14.71
CA ASP A 112 -7.86 8.51 15.83
C ASP A 112 -8.56 7.17 15.53
N TYR A 113 -8.37 6.66 14.31
CA TYR A 113 -9.01 5.43 13.86
C TYR A 113 -8.00 4.28 13.79
N ASP A 114 -8.38 3.13 14.33
CA ASP A 114 -7.64 1.87 14.13
C ASP A 114 -7.83 1.35 12.71
N ARG A 115 -9.04 1.48 12.16
CA ARG A 115 -9.40 1.00 10.82
C ARG A 115 -10.56 1.80 10.23
N ILE A 116 -10.64 1.76 8.91
CA ILE A 116 -11.78 2.25 8.14
C ILE A 116 -12.44 1.06 7.48
N GLY A 117 -13.74 0.85 7.75
CA GLY A 117 -14.55 -0.18 7.11
C GLY A 117 -15.09 0.27 5.77
N PHE A 118 -15.08 -0.64 4.80
CA PHE A 118 -15.62 -0.42 3.47
C PHE A 118 -16.54 -1.57 3.06
N GLN A 119 -17.61 -1.22 2.34
CA GLN A 119 -18.43 -2.17 1.61
C GLN A 119 -18.06 -2.17 0.13
N PHE A 120 -17.99 -3.35 -0.45
CA PHE A 120 -17.67 -3.56 -1.85
C PHE A 120 -18.79 -4.28 -2.58
N ASN A 121 -19.42 -3.59 -3.52
CA ASN A 121 -20.41 -4.20 -4.37
C ASN A 121 -19.74 -4.95 -5.53
N LYS A 122 -19.73 -6.29 -5.47
CA LYS A 122 -19.07 -7.16 -6.46
C LYS A 122 -19.67 -7.04 -7.87
N LYS A 123 -20.94 -6.62 -8.01
CA LYS A 123 -21.59 -6.50 -9.31
C LYS A 123 -21.25 -5.20 -10.02
N THR A 124 -21.16 -4.11 -9.26
CA THR A 124 -20.93 -2.75 -9.80
C THR A 124 -19.52 -2.26 -9.60
N LEU A 125 -18.69 -3.01 -8.87
CA LEU A 125 -17.32 -2.64 -8.45
C LEU A 125 -17.26 -1.32 -7.65
N LYS A 126 -18.38 -0.90 -7.09
CA LYS A 126 -18.44 0.31 -6.27
C LYS A 126 -18.00 0.01 -4.85
N VAL A 127 -17.25 0.94 -4.29
CA VAL A 127 -16.79 0.95 -2.92
C VAL A 127 -17.53 2.05 -2.16
N HIS A 128 -18.01 1.75 -0.97
CA HIS A 128 -18.65 2.71 -0.06
C HIS A 128 -17.97 2.62 1.28
N THR A 129 -17.74 3.77 1.92
CA THR A 129 -17.29 3.82 3.31
C THR A 129 -18.46 3.45 4.18
N ASP A 130 -18.27 2.48 5.07
CA ASP A 130 -19.34 1.98 5.93
C ASP A 130 -19.28 2.65 7.31
N HIS A 131 -18.13 2.61 7.96
CA HIS A 131 -17.91 3.21 9.29
C HIS A 131 -16.41 3.32 9.60
N TYR A 132 -16.10 4.16 10.59
CA TYR A 132 -14.78 4.23 11.20
C TYR A 132 -14.76 3.33 12.44
N ILE A 133 -13.73 2.52 12.60
CA ILE A 133 -13.50 1.73 13.79
C ILE A 133 -12.46 2.48 14.62
N GLU A 134 -12.92 3.07 15.72
CA GLU A 134 -12.06 3.79 16.65
C GLU A 134 -11.08 2.83 17.34
N SER A 135 -9.86 3.31 17.59
CA SER A 135 -8.91 2.58 18.43
C SER A 135 -9.49 2.50 19.84
N GLN A 136 -9.68 1.29 20.35
CA GLN A 136 -9.90 1.11 21.79
C GLN A 136 -8.53 1.35 22.47
N LEU A 137 -8.35 2.55 23.02
CA LEU A 137 -7.25 2.89 23.93
C LEU A 137 -7.40 2.13 25.25
#